data_75a4b1212944f742add6bbf55351e868
#
_entry.id   75a4b1212944f742add6bbf55351e868
#
_cell.length_a   1.000
_cell.length_b   1.000
_cell.length_c   1.000
_cell.angle_alpha   90.00
_cell.angle_beta   90.00
_cell.angle_gamma   90.00
#
_symmetry.space_group_name_H-M   'P 1'
#
loop_
_entity.id
_entity.type
_entity.pdbx_description
1 polymer ?
#
loop_
_entity_poly.entity_id
_entity_poly.type
_entity_poly.pdbx_seq_one_letter_code
_entity_poly.pdbx_strand_id
1 'polypeptide(L)'
;MSAPPKTVLTASAEEEAAIRAVVRDAPGRVLAGPEHVDGLLALFSDPRVSDPIYDLPRPFTRESVAAWVAEAETLRQDGRCILGVTFDAAGAVAGYSRFTIWPERASGELAGARRADLQNSGHGREGVAQSIAWMFEVLGLRLIGLTAALDNVRSAKAIDGAGFKRMGEVESVRPDGTVRRSLYWELTRDEWRMRHRL
;
A
#
# COMPACT_ATOMS: atom_id res chain seq x y z
N MET A 1 -8.06 8.42 5.62
CA MET A 1 -6.65 8.17 5.95
C MET A 1 -6.54 6.79 6.60
N SER A 2 -5.53 6.02 6.22
CA SER A 2 -5.23 4.75 6.88
C SER A 2 -4.87 5.00 8.35
N ALA A 3 -5.30 4.10 9.23
CA ALA A 3 -4.93 4.14 10.65
C ALA A 3 -3.65 3.31 10.87
N PRO A 4 -2.79 3.69 11.83
CA PRO A 4 -1.63 2.90 12.17
C PRO A 4 -2.03 1.50 12.69
N PRO A 5 -1.14 0.50 12.58
CA PRO A 5 -1.38 -0.83 13.12
C PRO A 5 -1.85 -0.83 14.58
N LYS A 6 -2.70 -1.82 14.94
CA LYS A 6 -3.21 -1.97 16.31
C LYS A 6 -2.08 -2.27 17.31
N THR A 7 -1.13 -3.11 16.89
CA THR A 7 0.09 -3.34 17.67
C THR A 7 0.95 -2.08 17.66
N VAL A 8 1.20 -1.55 18.85
CA VAL A 8 1.98 -0.32 19.03
C VAL A 8 3.44 -0.67 19.25
N LEU A 9 4.27 -0.30 18.28
CA LEU A 9 5.73 -0.30 18.43
C LEU A 9 6.22 1.13 18.63
N THR A 10 7.38 1.28 19.21
CA THR A 10 8.10 2.56 19.33
C THR A 10 9.44 2.41 18.63
N ALA A 11 9.71 3.29 17.69
CA ALA A 11 11.01 3.40 17.05
C ALA A 11 11.96 4.27 17.90
N SER A 12 13.25 4.00 17.85
CA SER A 12 14.23 4.98 18.34
C SER A 12 14.29 6.17 17.39
N ALA A 13 14.82 7.29 17.84
CA ALA A 13 14.99 8.48 16.99
C ALA A 13 15.88 8.19 15.77
N GLU A 14 16.89 7.34 15.94
CA GLU A 14 17.78 6.91 14.85
C GLU A 14 17.03 6.00 13.84
N GLU A 15 16.27 5.03 14.33
CA GLU A 15 15.43 4.15 13.49
C GLU A 15 14.39 4.97 12.71
N GLU A 16 13.70 5.89 13.38
CA GLU A 16 12.75 6.80 12.73
C GLU A 16 13.40 7.63 11.63
N ALA A 17 14.56 8.24 11.91
CA ALA A 17 15.30 9.05 10.95
C ALA A 17 15.75 8.23 9.73
N ALA A 18 16.22 7.00 9.95
CA ALA A 18 16.62 6.09 8.88
C ALA A 18 15.43 5.71 7.99
N ILE A 19 14.28 5.33 8.58
CA ILE A 19 13.06 5.02 7.83
C ILE A 19 12.64 6.22 6.98
N ARG A 20 12.59 7.43 7.55
CA ARG A 20 12.21 8.65 6.81
C ARG A 20 13.15 8.93 5.65
N ALA A 21 14.45 8.72 5.81
CA ALA A 21 15.45 8.91 4.74
C ALA A 21 15.18 7.94 3.58
N VAL A 22 14.96 6.65 3.86
CA VAL A 22 14.68 5.65 2.82
C VAL A 22 13.34 5.91 2.14
N VAL A 23 12.31 6.38 2.85
CA VAL A 23 11.02 6.76 2.26
C VAL A 23 11.18 7.91 1.28
N ARG A 24 12.00 8.93 1.59
CA ARG A 24 12.28 10.05 0.69
C ARG A 24 13.01 9.61 -0.58
N ASP A 25 13.95 8.71 -0.46
CA ASP A 25 14.75 8.17 -1.57
C ASP A 25 13.96 7.15 -2.41
N ALA A 26 13.11 6.34 -1.78
CA ALA A 26 12.28 5.30 -2.39
C ALA A 26 13.03 4.40 -3.39
N PRO A 27 14.16 3.79 -2.99
CA PRO A 27 15.06 3.10 -3.91
C PRO A 27 14.35 1.96 -4.66
N GLY A 28 14.58 1.91 -5.98
CA GLY A 28 13.99 0.87 -6.85
C GLY A 28 12.50 1.03 -7.13
N ARG A 29 11.90 2.18 -6.82
CA ARG A 29 10.49 2.48 -7.13
C ARG A 29 10.38 3.56 -8.20
N VAL A 30 9.47 3.37 -9.14
CA VAL A 30 9.05 4.44 -10.04
C VAL A 30 7.94 5.21 -9.34
N LEU A 31 8.23 6.44 -8.96
CA LEU A 31 7.30 7.30 -8.22
C LEU A 31 6.19 7.82 -9.15
N ALA A 32 4.97 7.90 -8.64
CA ALA A 32 3.90 8.56 -9.35
C ALA A 32 4.18 10.08 -9.42
N GLY A 33 4.07 10.63 -10.61
CA GLY A 33 4.20 12.06 -10.88
C GLY A 33 3.04 12.59 -11.71
N PRO A 34 3.02 13.89 -12.01
CA PRO A 34 1.97 14.53 -12.83
C PRO A 34 1.75 13.84 -14.18
N GLU A 35 2.81 13.29 -14.78
CA GLU A 35 2.79 12.56 -16.06
C GLU A 35 2.02 11.24 -15.99
N HIS A 36 1.78 10.69 -14.79
CA HIS A 36 1.07 9.43 -14.60
C HIS A 36 -0.42 9.61 -14.29
N VAL A 37 -0.89 10.85 -14.12
CA VAL A 37 -2.26 11.17 -13.69
C VAL A 37 -3.31 10.57 -14.62
N ASP A 38 -3.15 10.72 -15.92
CA ASP A 38 -4.13 10.22 -16.89
C ASP A 38 -4.15 8.68 -16.92
N GLY A 39 -3.00 8.03 -16.78
CA GLY A 39 -2.92 6.57 -16.66
C GLY A 39 -3.53 6.04 -15.36
N LEU A 40 -3.32 6.71 -14.23
CA LEU A 40 -3.96 6.38 -12.94
C LEU A 40 -5.47 6.62 -13.00
N LEU A 41 -5.93 7.71 -13.64
CA LEU A 41 -7.35 7.97 -13.83
C LEU A 41 -8.00 6.85 -14.65
N ALA A 42 -7.38 6.43 -15.75
CA ALA A 42 -7.86 5.31 -16.55
C ALA A 42 -7.93 4.01 -15.73
N LEU A 43 -6.91 3.73 -14.90
CA LEU A 43 -6.89 2.59 -14.01
C LEU A 43 -8.04 2.62 -12.99
N PHE A 44 -8.32 3.76 -12.37
CA PHE A 44 -9.34 3.92 -11.33
C PHE A 44 -10.76 3.99 -11.90
N SER A 45 -10.91 4.34 -13.18
CA SER A 45 -12.21 4.36 -13.87
C SER A 45 -12.78 2.97 -14.15
N ASP A 46 -11.97 1.90 -13.99
CA ASP A 46 -12.46 0.52 -14.05
C ASP A 46 -12.99 0.09 -12.66
N PRO A 47 -14.32 -0.13 -12.50
CA PRO A 47 -14.90 -0.52 -11.22
C PRO A 47 -14.32 -1.82 -10.67
N ARG A 48 -13.88 -2.74 -11.54
CA ARG A 48 -13.24 -4.00 -11.12
C ARG A 48 -11.93 -3.77 -10.37
N VAL A 49 -11.30 -2.62 -10.59
CA VAL A 49 -10.07 -2.19 -9.91
C VAL A 49 -10.40 -1.35 -8.69
N SER A 50 -11.28 -0.35 -8.85
CA SER A 50 -11.47 0.70 -7.85
C SER A 50 -12.48 0.36 -6.74
N ASP A 51 -13.53 -0.42 -7.02
CA ASP A 51 -14.57 -0.70 -6.02
C ASP A 51 -14.03 -1.36 -4.73
N PRO A 52 -13.08 -2.31 -4.80
CA PRO A 52 -12.55 -2.93 -3.59
C PRO A 52 -11.68 -2.00 -2.74
N ILE A 53 -11.27 -0.83 -3.25
CA ILE A 53 -10.30 0.06 -2.61
C ILE A 53 -11.02 1.26 -2.00
N TYR A 54 -10.80 1.50 -0.70
CA TYR A 54 -11.55 2.53 0.03
C TYR A 54 -10.90 3.92 -0.01
N ASP A 55 -9.59 4.01 -0.18
CA ASP A 55 -8.78 5.22 -0.01
C ASP A 55 -8.44 5.94 -1.32
N LEU A 56 -9.08 5.55 -2.43
CA LEU A 56 -8.90 6.24 -3.71
C LEU A 56 -9.59 7.62 -3.74
N PRO A 57 -9.06 8.56 -4.52
CA PRO A 57 -9.55 9.96 -4.61
C PRO A 57 -10.86 10.05 -5.40
N ARG A 58 -11.98 9.81 -4.76
CA ARG A 58 -13.31 9.94 -5.39
C ARG A 58 -13.86 11.37 -5.26
N PRO A 59 -14.60 11.90 -6.26
CA PRO A 59 -14.87 11.31 -7.57
C PRO A 59 -13.61 11.19 -8.43
N PHE A 60 -13.59 10.22 -9.37
CA PHE A 60 -12.44 10.02 -10.26
C PHE A 60 -12.44 11.09 -11.37
N THR A 61 -11.76 12.17 -11.12
CA THR A 61 -11.48 13.25 -12.08
C THR A 61 -9.97 13.44 -12.18
N ARG A 62 -9.53 14.10 -13.25
CA ARG A 62 -8.11 14.42 -13.42
C ARG A 62 -7.58 15.26 -12.26
N GLU A 63 -8.39 16.19 -11.78
CA GLU A 63 -8.06 17.10 -10.66
C GLU A 63 -7.91 16.32 -9.35
N SER A 64 -8.85 15.41 -9.03
CA SER A 64 -8.79 14.62 -7.79
C SER A 64 -7.61 13.66 -7.79
N VAL A 65 -7.29 13.03 -8.93
CA VAL A 65 -6.14 12.13 -9.06
C VAL A 65 -4.83 12.93 -8.99
N ALA A 66 -4.77 14.11 -9.63
CA ALA A 66 -3.60 14.99 -9.54
C ALA A 66 -3.34 15.46 -8.09
N ALA A 67 -4.39 15.86 -7.37
CA ALA A 67 -4.30 16.25 -5.98
C ALA A 67 -3.80 15.09 -5.09
N TRP A 68 -4.29 13.86 -5.34
CA TRP A 68 -3.87 12.67 -4.61
C TRP A 68 -2.39 12.30 -4.87
N VAL A 69 -1.90 12.47 -6.10
CA VAL A 69 -0.48 12.31 -6.43
C VAL A 69 0.38 13.37 -5.74
N ALA A 70 -0.06 14.63 -5.75
CA ALA A 70 0.65 15.74 -5.10
C ALA A 70 0.69 15.58 -3.56
N GLU A 71 -0.42 15.12 -2.95
CA GLU A 71 -0.47 14.79 -1.52
C GLU A 71 0.54 13.68 -1.18
N ALA A 72 0.58 12.61 -1.99
CA ALA A 72 1.52 11.52 -1.77
C ALA A 72 2.98 11.99 -1.86
N GLU A 73 3.31 12.91 -2.76
CA GLU A 73 4.65 13.51 -2.83
C GLU A 73 4.96 14.34 -1.58
N THR A 74 4.02 15.16 -1.10
CA THR A 74 4.19 15.93 0.14
C THR A 74 4.47 15.00 1.33
N LEU A 75 3.67 13.93 1.47
CA LEU A 75 3.85 12.94 2.51
C LEU A 75 5.16 12.15 2.36
N ARG A 76 5.67 11.98 1.13
CA ARG A 76 6.97 11.35 0.87
C ARG A 76 8.10 12.22 1.40
N GLN A 77 8.05 13.53 1.19
CA GLN A 77 9.04 14.46 1.75
C GLN A 77 9.04 14.44 3.28
N ASP A 78 7.87 14.20 3.89
CA ASP A 78 7.73 13.98 5.33
C ASP A 78 8.16 12.58 5.79
N GLY A 79 8.53 11.70 4.85
CA GLY A 79 8.93 10.33 5.14
C GLY A 79 7.77 9.42 5.55
N ARG A 80 6.54 9.67 5.04
CA ARG A 80 5.29 9.01 5.48
C ARG A 80 4.53 8.28 4.39
N CYS A 81 4.86 8.49 3.12
CA CYS A 81 4.18 7.84 2.00
C CYS A 81 5.14 7.59 0.83
N ILE A 82 4.90 6.50 0.12
CA ILE A 82 5.47 6.28 -1.21
C ILE A 82 4.32 5.86 -2.10
N LEU A 83 4.11 6.59 -3.20
CA LEU A 83 3.18 6.23 -4.25
C LEU A 83 3.98 5.82 -5.48
N GLY A 84 3.97 4.53 -5.79
CA GLY A 84 4.65 3.97 -6.94
C GLY A 84 3.70 3.56 -8.05
N VAL A 85 4.17 3.61 -9.28
CA VAL A 85 3.47 3.11 -10.47
C VAL A 85 4.23 1.97 -11.12
N THR A 86 3.49 1.09 -11.79
CA THR A 86 4.04 0.02 -12.63
C THR A 86 3.46 0.12 -14.02
N PHE A 87 4.21 -0.37 -15.02
CA PHE A 87 3.85 -0.27 -16.43
C PHE A 87 3.69 -1.65 -17.05
N ASP A 88 2.92 -1.73 -18.13
CA ASP A 88 2.90 -2.87 -19.02
C ASP A 88 4.02 -2.78 -20.07
N ALA A 89 4.10 -3.78 -20.94
CA ALA A 89 5.12 -3.84 -22.00
C ALA A 89 4.99 -2.70 -23.03
N ALA A 90 3.84 -2.05 -23.12
CA ALA A 90 3.59 -0.89 -24.00
C ALA A 90 3.90 0.45 -23.31
N GLY A 91 4.34 0.43 -22.04
CA GLY A 91 4.63 1.63 -21.26
C GLY A 91 3.39 2.31 -20.66
N ALA A 92 2.21 1.67 -20.73
CA ALA A 92 1.01 2.20 -20.10
C ALA A 92 0.94 1.83 -18.61
N VAL A 93 0.33 2.68 -17.77
CA VAL A 93 0.15 2.40 -16.35
C VAL A 93 -0.65 1.10 -16.17
N ALA A 94 -0.01 0.12 -15.56
CA ALA A 94 -0.55 -1.22 -15.32
C ALA A 94 -1.01 -1.42 -13.88
N GLY A 95 -0.58 -0.56 -12.96
CA GLY A 95 -0.94 -0.64 -11.56
C GLY A 95 -0.24 0.43 -10.73
N TYR A 96 -0.59 0.45 -9.44
CA TYR A 96 0.05 1.30 -8.45
C TYR A 96 0.27 0.55 -7.15
N SER A 97 1.15 1.07 -6.32
CA SER A 97 1.32 0.69 -4.93
C SER A 97 1.45 1.94 -4.08
N ARG A 98 0.72 1.99 -2.96
CA ARG A 98 0.83 3.05 -1.95
C ARG A 98 1.31 2.42 -0.66
N PHE A 99 2.43 2.90 -0.17
CA PHE A 99 2.98 2.55 1.12
C PHE A 99 2.70 3.71 2.06
N THR A 100 1.90 3.47 3.10
CA THR A 100 1.68 4.44 4.17
C THR A 100 2.56 4.05 5.34
N ILE A 101 3.37 4.98 5.84
CA ILE A 101 4.42 4.70 6.83
C ILE A 101 4.18 5.53 8.09
N TRP A 102 4.35 4.90 9.23
CA TRP A 102 4.42 5.52 10.57
C TRP A 102 5.83 5.32 11.11
N PRO A 103 6.79 6.22 10.76
CA PRO A 103 8.20 6.03 11.09
C PRO A 103 8.45 5.92 12.60
N GLU A 104 7.74 6.73 13.39
CA GLU A 104 7.78 6.73 14.87
C GLU A 104 7.36 5.39 15.49
N ARG A 105 6.72 4.53 14.69
CA ARG A 105 6.26 3.19 15.07
C ARG A 105 6.97 2.07 14.31
N ALA A 106 7.93 2.38 13.47
CA ALA A 106 8.59 1.45 12.55
C ALA A 106 7.56 0.53 11.86
N SER A 107 6.43 1.08 11.43
CA SER A 107 5.31 0.32 10.89
C SER A 107 4.75 0.93 9.61
N GLY A 108 4.03 0.14 8.83
CA GLY A 108 3.44 0.60 7.58
C GLY A 108 2.25 -0.23 7.11
N GLU A 109 1.56 0.29 6.11
CA GLU A 109 0.49 -0.37 5.37
C GLU A 109 0.80 -0.34 3.88
N LEU A 110 0.42 -1.40 3.17
CA LEU A 110 0.48 -1.50 1.72
C LEU A 110 -0.93 -1.53 1.16
N ALA A 111 -1.22 -0.60 0.25
CA ALA A 111 -2.38 -0.65 -0.63
C ALA A 111 -1.90 -0.67 -2.09
N GLY A 112 -2.73 -1.17 -3.00
CA GLY A 112 -2.39 -1.17 -4.40
C GLY A 112 -3.38 -1.96 -5.24
N ALA A 113 -3.28 -1.75 -6.55
CA ALA A 113 -4.04 -2.50 -7.53
C ALA A 113 -3.28 -2.65 -8.84
N ARG A 114 -3.71 -3.65 -9.61
CA ARG A 114 -3.30 -3.85 -11.00
C ARG A 114 -4.53 -3.79 -11.91
N ARG A 115 -4.32 -3.38 -13.13
CA ARG A 115 -5.32 -3.38 -14.20
C ARG A 115 -6.00 -4.75 -14.30
N ALA A 116 -7.32 -4.76 -14.49
CA ALA A 116 -8.14 -5.96 -14.37
C ALA A 116 -7.72 -7.09 -15.32
N ASP A 117 -7.29 -6.76 -16.54
CA ASP A 117 -6.79 -7.71 -17.55
C ASP A 117 -5.45 -8.37 -17.16
N LEU A 118 -4.68 -7.74 -16.28
CA LEU A 118 -3.41 -8.26 -15.75
C LEU A 118 -3.55 -8.99 -14.40
N GLN A 119 -4.78 -9.10 -13.89
CA GLN A 119 -5.07 -9.86 -12.68
C GLN A 119 -5.13 -11.37 -13.01
N ASN A 120 -4.99 -12.21 -11.98
CA ASN A 120 -5.03 -13.68 -12.06
C ASN A 120 -3.90 -14.36 -12.86
N SER A 121 -2.86 -13.63 -13.27
CA SER A 121 -1.67 -14.17 -13.96
C SER A 121 -0.58 -14.72 -13.03
N GLY A 122 -0.85 -14.79 -11.70
CA GLY A 122 0.15 -15.16 -10.68
C GLY A 122 1.09 -14.03 -10.24
N HIS A 123 1.39 -13.09 -11.13
CA HIS A 123 2.29 -11.97 -10.87
C HIS A 123 1.82 -11.02 -9.75
N GLY A 124 0.51 -11.00 -9.43
CA GLY A 124 0.00 -10.18 -8.33
C GLY A 124 0.47 -10.66 -6.96
N ARG A 125 0.54 -11.98 -6.75
CA ARG A 125 1.04 -12.58 -5.49
C ARG A 125 2.54 -12.32 -5.33
N GLU A 126 3.30 -12.47 -6.39
CA GLU A 126 4.74 -12.19 -6.40
C GLU A 126 5.03 -10.71 -6.10
N GLY A 127 4.32 -9.78 -6.75
CA GLY A 127 4.48 -8.35 -6.51
C GLY A 127 4.14 -7.93 -5.07
N VAL A 128 3.12 -8.53 -4.46
CA VAL A 128 2.81 -8.31 -3.03
C VAL A 128 3.93 -8.87 -2.14
N ALA A 129 4.41 -10.09 -2.41
CA ALA A 129 5.51 -10.70 -1.64
C ALA A 129 6.80 -9.86 -1.73
N GLN A 130 7.16 -9.39 -2.93
CA GLN A 130 8.30 -8.49 -3.14
C GLN A 130 8.11 -7.15 -2.40
N SER A 131 6.90 -6.60 -2.38
CA SER A 131 6.62 -5.36 -1.67
C SER A 131 6.73 -5.54 -0.15
N ILE A 132 6.26 -6.66 0.40
CA ILE A 132 6.41 -6.99 1.83
C ILE A 132 7.89 -7.15 2.20
N ALA A 133 8.66 -7.90 1.41
CA ALA A 133 10.11 -8.06 1.59
C ALA A 133 10.80 -6.69 1.58
N TRP A 134 10.49 -5.85 0.60
CA TRP A 134 11.05 -4.51 0.48
C TRP A 134 10.71 -3.61 1.69
N MET A 135 9.48 -3.69 2.21
CA MET A 135 9.10 -2.95 3.42
C MET A 135 9.90 -3.37 4.65
N PHE A 136 10.19 -4.66 4.81
CA PHE A 136 10.95 -5.15 5.94
C PHE A 136 12.46 -4.94 5.79
N GLU A 137 13.02 -5.18 4.60
CA GLU A 137 14.46 -5.22 4.38
C GLU A 137 15.03 -3.85 3.98
N VAL A 138 14.30 -3.09 3.15
CA VAL A 138 14.77 -1.81 2.62
C VAL A 138 14.25 -0.63 3.43
N LEU A 139 12.93 -0.56 3.70
CA LEU A 139 12.38 0.49 4.57
C LEU A 139 12.74 0.30 6.05
N GLY A 140 13.14 -0.91 6.46
CA GLY A 140 13.50 -1.19 7.84
C GLY A 140 12.31 -1.31 8.80
N LEU A 141 11.08 -1.49 8.27
CA LEU A 141 9.90 -1.62 9.12
C LEU A 141 9.95 -2.89 9.96
N ARG A 142 9.30 -2.84 11.12
CA ARG A 142 9.16 -3.99 12.03
C ARG A 142 7.77 -4.62 12.01
N LEU A 143 6.77 -3.87 11.51
CA LEU A 143 5.37 -4.29 11.48
C LEU A 143 4.68 -3.78 10.21
N ILE A 144 3.92 -4.66 9.57
CA ILE A 144 3.05 -4.31 8.45
C ILE A 144 1.61 -4.66 8.82
N GLY A 145 0.69 -3.70 8.65
CA GLY A 145 -0.75 -3.91 8.71
C GLY A 145 -1.35 -3.98 7.31
N LEU A 146 -2.38 -4.80 7.14
CA LEU A 146 -3.15 -4.86 5.88
C LEU A 146 -4.65 -4.90 6.18
N THR A 147 -5.43 -4.33 5.28
CA THR A 147 -6.89 -4.39 5.32
C THR A 147 -7.45 -4.96 4.02
N ALA A 148 -8.59 -5.65 4.13
CA ALA A 148 -9.43 -6.01 2.99
C ALA A 148 -10.90 -5.88 3.35
N ALA A 149 -11.75 -5.45 2.41
CA ALA A 149 -13.19 -5.44 2.61
C ALA A 149 -13.68 -6.84 2.99
N LEU A 150 -14.76 -6.93 3.80
CA LEU A 150 -15.28 -8.22 4.29
C LEU A 150 -15.66 -9.18 3.15
N ASP A 151 -16.12 -8.65 2.04
CA ASP A 151 -16.52 -9.37 0.84
C ASP A 151 -15.37 -9.62 -0.15
N ASN A 152 -14.19 -9.03 0.09
CA ASN A 152 -13.01 -9.25 -0.76
C ASN A 152 -12.27 -10.54 -0.38
N VAL A 153 -12.94 -11.68 -0.62
CA VAL A 153 -12.42 -13.03 -0.30
C VAL A 153 -11.07 -13.31 -0.97
N ARG A 154 -10.86 -12.77 -2.18
CA ARG A 154 -9.58 -12.94 -2.90
C ARG A 154 -8.41 -12.32 -2.16
N SER A 155 -8.54 -11.06 -1.77
CA SER A 155 -7.50 -10.37 -0.99
C SER A 155 -7.30 -11.02 0.37
N ALA A 156 -8.39 -11.40 1.07
CA ALA A 156 -8.30 -12.10 2.34
C ALA A 156 -7.47 -13.39 2.23
N LYS A 157 -7.76 -14.25 1.25
CA LYS A 157 -6.99 -15.48 1.01
C LYS A 157 -5.51 -15.19 0.66
N ALA A 158 -5.24 -14.14 -0.09
CA ALA A 158 -3.87 -13.77 -0.44
C ALA A 158 -3.09 -13.29 0.80
N ILE A 159 -3.70 -12.49 1.66
CA ILE A 159 -3.11 -11.98 2.91
C ILE A 159 -2.87 -13.14 3.90
N ASP A 160 -3.85 -14.02 4.10
CA ASP A 160 -3.70 -15.23 4.93
C ASP A 160 -2.55 -16.11 4.41
N GLY A 161 -2.50 -16.31 3.08
CA GLY A 161 -1.45 -17.12 2.43
C GLY A 161 -0.05 -16.51 2.53
N ALA A 162 0.06 -15.17 2.64
CA ALA A 162 1.32 -14.48 2.89
C ALA A 162 1.78 -14.54 4.36
N GLY A 163 0.95 -15.13 5.23
CA GLY A 163 1.31 -15.41 6.61
C GLY A 163 0.96 -14.33 7.60
N PHE A 164 0.15 -13.38 7.22
CA PHE A 164 -0.38 -12.37 8.13
C PHE A 164 -1.36 -12.99 9.13
N LYS A 165 -1.28 -12.52 10.36
CA LYS A 165 -2.20 -12.89 11.44
C LYS A 165 -3.44 -12.00 11.43
N ARG A 166 -4.62 -12.60 11.44
CA ARG A 166 -5.87 -11.86 11.58
C ARG A 166 -6.00 -11.20 12.95
N MET A 167 -6.28 -9.90 12.96
CA MET A 167 -6.42 -9.08 14.16
C MET A 167 -7.87 -8.60 14.39
N GLY A 168 -8.84 -9.24 13.69
CA GLY A 168 -10.25 -8.92 13.75
C GLY A 168 -10.69 -7.94 12.67
N GLU A 169 -11.72 -7.14 12.98
CA GLU A 169 -12.29 -6.18 12.05
C GLU A 169 -11.94 -4.74 12.46
N VAL A 170 -11.96 -3.87 11.46
CA VAL A 170 -11.81 -2.41 11.61
C VAL A 170 -12.81 -1.70 10.72
N GLU A 171 -13.16 -0.48 11.11
CA GLU A 171 -13.90 0.44 10.26
C GLU A 171 -12.91 1.35 9.53
N SER A 172 -13.06 1.43 8.21
CA SER A 172 -12.26 2.32 7.34
C SER A 172 -13.17 3.39 6.77
N VAL A 173 -12.83 4.64 6.99
CA VAL A 173 -13.60 5.79 6.50
C VAL A 173 -13.07 6.17 5.12
N ARG A 174 -13.95 6.21 4.12
CA ARG A 174 -13.63 6.70 2.77
C ARG A 174 -13.50 8.22 2.74
N PRO A 175 -12.85 8.79 1.70
CA PRO A 175 -12.77 10.23 1.53
C PRO A 175 -14.12 10.95 1.46
N ASP A 176 -15.17 10.25 1.01
CA ASP A 176 -16.55 10.74 0.96
C ASP A 176 -17.31 10.64 2.30
N GLY A 177 -16.63 10.18 3.36
CA GLY A 177 -17.21 10.00 4.69
C GLY A 177 -17.95 8.69 4.91
N THR A 178 -18.13 7.85 3.88
CA THR A 178 -18.76 6.53 4.05
C THR A 178 -17.84 5.57 4.80
N VAL A 179 -18.43 4.71 5.64
CA VAL A 179 -17.70 3.73 6.43
C VAL A 179 -17.70 2.38 5.73
N ARG A 180 -16.54 1.75 5.66
CA ARG A 180 -16.38 0.38 5.20
C ARG A 180 -15.85 -0.51 6.33
N ARG A 181 -16.54 -1.59 6.62
CA ARG A 181 -16.01 -2.65 7.48
C ARG A 181 -14.99 -3.49 6.71
N SER A 182 -13.87 -3.75 7.35
CA SER A 182 -12.74 -4.47 6.75
C SER A 182 -12.21 -5.50 7.74
N LEU A 183 -11.75 -6.63 7.21
CA LEU A 183 -10.83 -7.49 7.95
C LEU A 183 -9.49 -6.78 8.07
N TYR A 184 -8.79 -7.05 9.17
CA TYR A 184 -7.49 -6.46 9.47
C TYR A 184 -6.49 -7.53 9.88
N TRP A 185 -5.24 -7.40 9.40
CA TRP A 185 -4.14 -8.32 9.65
C TRP A 185 -2.87 -7.57 10.01
N GLU A 186 -1.98 -8.26 10.73
CA GLU A 186 -0.63 -7.80 11.01
C GLU A 186 0.40 -8.90 10.72
N LEU A 187 1.61 -8.50 10.36
CA LEU A 187 2.78 -9.35 10.22
C LEU A 187 3.99 -8.61 10.74
N THR A 188 4.71 -9.20 11.67
CA THR A 188 5.99 -8.68 12.14
C THR A 188 7.13 -9.14 11.26
N ARG A 189 8.24 -8.36 11.24
CA ARG A 189 9.47 -8.75 10.52
C ARG A 189 10.03 -10.08 11.00
N ASP A 190 9.97 -10.35 12.31
CA ASP A 190 10.51 -11.59 12.87
C ASP A 190 9.69 -12.82 12.45
N GLU A 191 8.34 -12.71 12.46
CA GLU A 191 7.48 -13.77 11.92
C GLU A 191 7.71 -14.00 10.43
N TRP A 192 7.88 -12.92 9.65
CA TRP A 192 8.20 -13.00 8.25
C TRP A 192 9.55 -13.69 8.00
N ARG A 193 10.61 -13.31 8.73
CA ARG A 193 11.94 -13.95 8.64
C ARG A 193 11.91 -15.41 8.98
N MET A 194 11.23 -15.80 10.06
CA MET A 194 11.08 -17.21 10.47
C MET A 194 10.46 -18.05 9.35
N ARG A 195 9.46 -17.51 8.61
CA ARG A 195 8.82 -18.22 7.50
C ARG A 195 9.72 -18.38 6.28
N HIS A 196 10.58 -17.42 6.04
CA HIS A 196 11.49 -17.41 4.88
C HIS A 196 12.87 -17.99 5.23
N ARG A 197 13.09 -18.40 6.49
CA ARG A 197 14.36 -18.96 7.00
C ARG A 197 15.56 -18.06 6.72
N LEU A 198 15.38 -16.75 6.89
CA LEU A 198 16.40 -15.71 6.72
C LEU A 198 17.04 -15.37 8.08
#